data_1bb2dd31d43b7e62f203790c589100c9
#
_entry.id   1bb2dd31d43b7e62f203790c589100c9
#
_cell.length_a   1.000
_cell.length_b   1.000
_cell.length_c   1.000
_cell.angle_alpha   90.00
_cell.angle_beta   90.00
_cell.angle_gamma   90.00
#
_symmetry.space_group_name_H-M   'P 1'
#
loop_
_entity.id
_entity.type
_entity.pdbx_description
1 polymer ?
#
loop_
_entity_poly.entity_id
_entity_poly.type
_entity_poly.pdbx_seq_one_letter_code
_entity_poly.pdbx_strand_id
1 'polypeptide(L)'
;MGRNKDREVEAAFDELRRAETVAFGGVGIAGTLLPVTEAYRRVEAALGDDPEDLRGQLDRLLAEGTPAGRVYAATLLESVDPTAGRAAWTALRDDPAEFGTFTGCVMGRTTLREYATDRPDGP
;
A
#
# COMPACT_ATOMS: atom_id res chain seq x y z
N MET A 1 14.70 -17.54 13.92
CA MET A 1 14.23 -17.48 12.58
C MET A 1 13.03 -16.64 12.37
N GLY A 2 11.91 -16.90 13.04
CA GLY A 2 10.73 -16.05 12.93
C GLY A 2 10.98 -14.60 13.32
N ARG A 3 11.85 -14.35 14.27
CA ARG A 3 12.07 -13.01 14.80
C ARG A 3 12.65 -12.03 13.78
N ASN A 4 13.57 -12.47 12.94
CA ASN A 4 14.14 -11.58 11.93
C ASN A 4 13.11 -11.22 10.87
N LYS A 5 12.30 -12.20 10.45
CA LYS A 5 11.22 -11.96 9.51
C LYS A 5 10.18 -11.03 10.10
N ASP A 6 9.82 -11.23 11.38
CA ASP A 6 8.84 -10.39 12.04
C ASP A 6 9.31 -8.94 12.12
N ARG A 7 10.58 -8.72 12.43
CA ARG A 7 11.16 -7.39 12.48
C ARG A 7 11.18 -6.72 11.11
N GLU A 8 11.51 -7.49 10.07
CA GLU A 8 11.51 -6.97 8.72
C GLU A 8 10.12 -6.57 8.28
N VAL A 9 9.12 -7.36 8.63
CA VAL A 9 7.73 -7.06 8.30
C VAL A 9 7.25 -5.83 9.07
N GLU A 10 7.59 -5.73 10.35
CA GLU A 10 7.24 -4.55 11.14
C GLU A 10 7.86 -3.28 10.57
N ALA A 11 9.13 -3.35 10.20
CA ALA A 11 9.82 -2.22 9.58
C ALA A 11 9.18 -1.85 8.25
N ALA A 12 8.73 -2.85 7.48
CA ALA A 12 8.06 -2.62 6.22
C ALA A 12 6.71 -1.91 6.43
N PHE A 13 5.93 -2.33 7.43
CA PHE A 13 4.69 -1.64 7.77
C PHE A 13 4.94 -0.19 8.21
N ASP A 14 6.01 0.04 8.98
CA ASP A 14 6.37 1.40 9.39
C ASP A 14 6.72 2.27 8.18
N GLU A 15 7.44 1.71 7.20
CA GLU A 15 7.79 2.42 5.98
C GLU A 15 6.53 2.78 5.20
N LEU A 16 5.59 1.84 5.08
CA LEU A 16 4.33 2.08 4.39
C LEU A 16 3.48 3.13 5.12
N ARG A 17 3.48 3.09 6.45
CA ARG A 17 2.70 4.03 7.25
C ARG A 17 3.15 5.47 7.03
N ARG A 18 4.42 5.68 6.72
CA ARG A 18 5.01 7.00 6.52
C ARG A 18 5.18 7.35 5.04
N ALA A 19 4.69 6.51 4.15
CA ALA A 19 4.86 6.70 2.71
C ALA A 19 4.26 8.03 2.25
N GLU A 20 4.97 8.72 1.37
CA GLU A 20 4.49 9.94 0.76
C GLU A 20 4.16 9.75 -0.72
N THR A 21 4.61 8.65 -1.28
CA THR A 21 4.48 8.35 -2.70
C THR A 21 4.03 6.91 -2.89
N VAL A 22 3.17 6.69 -3.87
CA VAL A 22 2.76 5.35 -4.28
C VAL A 22 3.56 4.95 -5.51
N ALA A 23 4.29 3.83 -5.41
CA ALA A 23 5.04 3.26 -6.52
C ALA A 23 5.05 1.75 -6.35
N PHE A 24 4.52 1.03 -7.32
CA PHE A 24 4.41 -0.42 -7.25
C PHE A 24 5.49 -1.16 -8.02
N GLY A 25 6.24 -0.48 -8.86
CA GLY A 25 7.30 -1.09 -9.65
C GLY A 25 8.56 -0.27 -9.66
N GLY A 26 9.55 -0.70 -10.43
CA GLY A 26 10.79 0.04 -10.59
C GLY A 26 10.54 1.43 -11.16
N VAL A 27 11.34 2.40 -10.75
CA VAL A 27 11.18 3.78 -11.19
C VAL A 27 12.46 4.25 -11.88
N GLY A 28 12.29 5.20 -12.80
CA GLY A 28 13.40 5.75 -13.55
C GLY A 28 13.92 4.80 -14.63
N ILE A 29 14.96 5.22 -15.33
CA ILE A 29 15.53 4.48 -16.45
C ILE A 29 16.10 3.13 -16.01
N ALA A 30 16.71 3.11 -14.82
CA ALA A 30 17.33 1.90 -14.29
C ALA A 30 16.33 0.94 -13.63
N GLY A 31 15.07 1.32 -13.50
CA GLY A 31 14.08 0.47 -12.85
C GLY A 31 14.33 0.27 -11.36
N THR A 32 14.95 1.24 -10.70
CA THR A 32 15.30 1.15 -9.29
C THR A 32 14.03 1.09 -8.41
N LEU A 33 14.02 0.18 -7.45
CA LEU A 33 12.92 0.10 -6.50
C LEU A 33 13.11 1.12 -5.38
N LEU A 34 12.05 1.88 -5.10
CA LEU A 34 12.04 2.78 -3.95
C LEU A 34 11.91 1.97 -2.66
N PRO A 35 12.41 2.49 -1.52
CA PRO A 35 12.24 1.80 -0.26
C PRO A 35 10.78 1.43 0.05
N VAL A 36 9.84 2.30 -0.30
CA VAL A 36 8.42 2.03 -0.07
C VAL A 36 7.92 0.87 -0.94
N THR A 37 8.43 0.74 -2.16
CA THR A 37 8.06 -0.36 -3.05
C THR A 37 8.61 -1.68 -2.51
N GLU A 38 9.84 -1.66 -2.02
CA GLU A 38 10.43 -2.85 -1.40
C GLU A 38 9.65 -3.26 -0.16
N ALA A 39 9.24 -2.28 0.65
CA ALA A 39 8.43 -2.54 1.84
C ALA A 39 7.10 -3.18 1.46
N TYR A 40 6.44 -2.64 0.43
CA TYR A 40 5.19 -3.20 -0.07
C TYR A 40 5.36 -4.66 -0.48
N ARG A 41 6.40 -4.96 -1.26
CA ARG A 41 6.64 -6.32 -1.72
C ARG A 41 6.95 -7.28 -0.57
N ARG A 42 7.62 -6.77 0.46
CA ARG A 42 7.93 -7.58 1.64
C ARG A 42 6.67 -7.94 2.42
N VAL A 43 5.77 -6.97 2.60
CA VAL A 43 4.49 -7.22 3.26
C VAL A 43 3.63 -8.16 2.42
N GLU A 44 3.60 -7.94 1.12
CA GLU A 44 2.84 -8.79 0.20
C GLU A 44 3.28 -10.25 0.32
N ALA A 45 4.59 -10.49 0.33
CA ALA A 45 5.12 -11.84 0.48
C ALA A 45 4.76 -12.45 1.84
N ALA A 46 4.84 -11.66 2.91
CA ALA A 46 4.48 -12.11 4.24
C ALA A 46 3.00 -12.46 4.35
N LEU A 47 2.14 -11.71 3.67
CA LEU A 47 0.71 -12.00 3.63
C LEU A 47 0.41 -13.32 2.94
N GLY A 48 1.23 -13.71 1.98
CA GLY A 48 1.09 -15.00 1.33
C GLY A 48 1.29 -16.16 2.31
N ASP A 49 2.13 -15.95 3.33
CA ASP A 49 2.41 -16.97 4.34
C ASP A 49 1.43 -16.92 5.52
N ASP A 50 1.08 -15.73 5.98
CA ASP A 50 0.31 -15.56 7.22
C ASP A 50 -0.70 -14.42 7.10
N PRO A 51 -1.73 -14.56 6.26
CA PRO A 51 -2.68 -13.46 6.07
C PRO A 51 -3.47 -13.09 7.32
N GLU A 52 -3.81 -14.07 8.16
CA GLU A 52 -4.60 -13.80 9.36
C GLU A 52 -3.83 -13.02 10.40
N ASP A 53 -2.58 -13.36 10.62
CA ASP A 53 -1.75 -12.70 11.63
C ASP A 53 -1.46 -11.25 11.27
N LEU A 54 -1.41 -10.94 9.97
CA LEU A 54 -1.07 -9.60 9.53
C LEU A 54 -2.30 -8.72 9.26
N ARG A 55 -3.49 -9.28 9.33
CA ARG A 55 -4.73 -8.56 9.05
C ARG A 55 -4.89 -7.34 9.95
N GLY A 56 -4.59 -7.49 11.25
CA GLY A 56 -4.70 -6.38 12.19
C GLY A 56 -3.75 -5.25 11.85
N GLN A 57 -2.56 -5.57 11.36
CA GLN A 57 -1.60 -4.55 10.95
C GLN A 57 -2.05 -3.83 9.69
N LEU A 58 -2.69 -4.55 8.76
CA LEU A 58 -3.27 -3.92 7.56
C LEU A 58 -4.39 -2.96 7.93
N ASP A 59 -5.27 -3.39 8.83
CA ASP A 59 -6.38 -2.54 9.28
C ASP A 59 -5.85 -1.27 9.94
N ARG A 60 -4.79 -1.39 10.73
CA ARG A 60 -4.16 -0.25 11.37
C ARG A 60 -3.50 0.68 10.35
N LEU A 61 -2.82 0.10 9.36
CA LEU A 61 -2.22 0.90 8.29
C LEU A 61 -3.28 1.69 7.53
N LEU A 62 -4.41 1.08 7.25
CA LEU A 62 -5.52 1.75 6.58
C LEU A 62 -6.08 2.89 7.42
N ALA A 63 -6.16 2.72 8.73
CA ALA A 63 -6.73 3.71 9.64
C ALA A 63 -5.76 4.84 9.98
N GLU A 64 -4.49 4.53 10.16
CA GLU A 64 -3.51 5.47 10.70
C GLU A 64 -2.42 5.90 9.73
N GLY A 65 -2.34 5.29 8.57
CA GLY A 65 -1.29 5.60 7.62
C GLY A 65 -1.48 6.94 6.93
N THR A 66 -0.41 7.39 6.27
CA THR A 66 -0.48 8.54 5.38
C THR A 66 -1.42 8.22 4.21
N PRO A 67 -1.82 9.21 3.41
CA PRO A 67 -2.63 8.93 2.23
C PRO A 67 -2.02 7.86 1.32
N ALA A 68 -0.72 7.95 1.01
CA ALA A 68 -0.05 6.92 0.22
C ALA A 68 -0.06 5.57 0.93
N GLY A 69 0.18 5.56 2.25
CA GLY A 69 0.14 4.34 3.04
C GLY A 69 -1.21 3.66 3.00
N ARG A 70 -2.28 4.45 2.99
CA ARG A 70 -3.64 3.91 2.89
C ARG A 70 -3.91 3.25 1.54
N VAL A 71 -3.32 3.78 0.46
CA VAL A 71 -3.41 3.16 -0.85
C VAL A 71 -2.76 1.77 -0.81
N TYR A 72 -1.58 1.66 -0.22
CA TYR A 72 -0.92 0.38 -0.07
C TYR A 72 -1.76 -0.59 0.77
N ALA A 73 -2.34 -0.09 1.87
CA ALA A 73 -3.17 -0.91 2.74
C ALA A 73 -4.40 -1.46 2.00
N ALA A 74 -5.10 -0.60 1.27
CA ALA A 74 -6.28 -1.01 0.52
C ALA A 74 -5.92 -2.04 -0.56
N THR A 75 -4.79 -1.83 -1.24
CA THR A 75 -4.31 -2.74 -2.27
C THR A 75 -4.01 -4.13 -1.69
N LEU A 76 -3.29 -4.16 -0.58
CA LEU A 76 -2.95 -5.42 0.09
C LEU A 76 -4.19 -6.11 0.66
N LEU A 77 -5.08 -5.32 1.24
CA LEU A 77 -6.31 -5.85 1.81
C LEU A 77 -7.18 -6.49 0.73
N GLU A 78 -7.28 -5.85 -0.44
CA GLU A 78 -8.04 -6.38 -1.55
C GLU A 78 -7.50 -7.74 -2.02
N SER A 79 -6.19 -7.94 -1.94
CA SER A 79 -5.59 -9.20 -2.37
C SER A 79 -5.90 -10.37 -1.42
N VAL A 80 -6.11 -10.10 -0.12
CA VAL A 80 -6.39 -11.14 0.86
C VAL A 80 -7.88 -11.24 1.21
N ASP A 81 -8.62 -10.16 1.03
CA ASP A 81 -10.06 -10.11 1.32
C ASP A 81 -10.71 -9.10 0.38
N PRO A 82 -11.16 -9.54 -0.81
CA PRO A 82 -11.72 -8.63 -1.79
C PRO A 82 -12.88 -7.77 -1.29
N THR A 83 -13.72 -8.31 -0.42
CA THR A 83 -14.85 -7.56 0.14
C THR A 83 -14.36 -6.41 1.02
N ALA A 84 -13.41 -6.69 1.90
CA ALA A 84 -12.84 -5.67 2.77
C ALA A 84 -12.04 -4.64 1.98
N GLY A 85 -11.32 -5.09 0.95
CA GLY A 85 -10.58 -4.19 0.07
C GLY A 85 -11.50 -3.23 -0.67
N ARG A 86 -12.62 -3.74 -1.16
CA ARG A 86 -13.60 -2.92 -1.84
C ARG A 86 -14.18 -1.86 -0.91
N ALA A 87 -14.49 -2.25 0.32
CA ALA A 87 -14.98 -1.32 1.34
C ALA A 87 -13.95 -0.24 1.64
N ALA A 88 -12.66 -0.63 1.72
CA ALA A 88 -11.58 0.32 1.96
C ALA A 88 -11.50 1.34 0.83
N TRP A 89 -11.52 0.90 -0.43
CA TRP A 89 -11.47 1.82 -1.57
C TRP A 89 -12.68 2.74 -1.60
N THR A 90 -13.85 2.23 -1.26
CA THR A 90 -15.06 3.06 -1.19
C THR A 90 -14.91 4.19 -0.17
N ALA A 91 -14.33 3.86 0.99
CA ALA A 91 -14.09 4.88 2.01
C ALA A 91 -13.07 5.92 1.55
N LEU A 92 -12.04 5.51 0.81
CA LEU A 92 -11.03 6.44 0.32
C LEU A 92 -11.56 7.41 -0.72
N ARG A 93 -12.66 7.10 -1.39
CA ARG A 93 -13.27 8.00 -2.36
C ARG A 93 -13.77 9.30 -1.73
N ASP A 94 -13.98 9.31 -0.43
CA ASP A 94 -14.46 10.50 0.27
C ASP A 94 -13.33 11.35 0.84
N ASP A 95 -12.10 10.93 0.67
CA ASP A 95 -10.95 11.62 1.28
C ASP A 95 -10.20 12.45 0.24
N PRO A 96 -10.12 13.79 0.41
CA PRO A 96 -9.42 14.66 -0.53
C PRO A 96 -7.91 14.77 -0.27
N ALA A 97 -7.37 13.99 0.64
CA ALA A 97 -5.94 14.08 0.96
C ALA A 97 -5.06 13.76 -0.24
N GLU A 98 -3.99 14.51 -0.41
CA GLU A 98 -3.08 14.38 -1.55
C GLU A 98 -1.89 13.49 -1.24
N PHE A 99 -1.36 12.86 -2.28
CA PHE A 99 -0.12 12.10 -2.18
C PHE A 99 0.57 12.07 -3.55
N GLY A 100 1.84 11.68 -3.55
CA GLY A 100 2.61 11.57 -4.78
C GLY A 100 2.47 10.21 -5.43
N THR A 101 2.65 10.17 -6.75
CA THR A 101 2.70 8.92 -7.50
C THR A 101 3.98 8.87 -8.30
N PHE A 102 4.50 7.68 -8.54
CA PHE A 102 5.68 7.51 -9.35
C PHE A 102 5.49 6.23 -10.19
N THR A 103 5.37 6.42 -11.49
CA THR A 103 5.16 5.32 -12.43
C THR A 103 6.21 5.42 -13.53
N GLY A 104 7.12 4.45 -13.57
CA GLY A 104 8.24 4.49 -14.50
C GLY A 104 9.08 5.73 -14.29
N CYS A 105 9.12 6.63 -15.27
CA CYS A 105 9.86 7.89 -15.18
C CYS A 105 8.96 9.07 -14.85
N VAL A 106 7.68 8.85 -14.61
CA VAL A 106 6.70 9.92 -14.42
C VAL A 106 6.34 10.08 -12.95
N MET A 107 6.58 11.28 -12.42
CA MET A 107 6.14 11.66 -11.09
C MET A 107 4.85 12.45 -11.22
N GLY A 108 3.92 12.23 -10.31
CA GLY A 108 2.65 12.94 -10.33
C GLY A 108 2.11 13.14 -8.91
N ARG A 109 0.99 13.81 -8.82
CA ARG A 109 0.25 13.96 -7.58
C ARG A 109 -1.22 13.75 -7.85
N THR A 110 -1.90 13.18 -6.87
CA THR A 110 -3.34 12.95 -6.96
C THR A 110 -3.92 13.00 -5.55
N THR A 111 -5.22 12.79 -5.43
CA THR A 111 -5.87 12.67 -4.12
C THR A 111 -6.37 11.24 -3.95
N LEU A 112 -6.64 10.85 -2.71
CA LEU A 112 -7.26 9.55 -2.45
C LEU A 112 -8.58 9.43 -3.20
N ARG A 113 -9.36 10.50 -3.22
CA ARG A 113 -10.63 10.54 -3.95
C ARG A 113 -10.46 10.22 -5.43
N GLU A 114 -9.54 10.90 -6.10
CA GLU A 114 -9.31 10.68 -7.53
C GLU A 114 -8.73 9.30 -7.79
N TYR A 115 -7.74 8.92 -7.00
CA TYR A 115 -7.09 7.63 -7.20
C TYR A 115 -8.07 6.46 -7.02
N ALA A 116 -8.88 6.51 -5.97
CA ALA A 116 -9.86 5.45 -5.71
C ALA A 116 -10.98 5.43 -6.74
N THR A 117 -11.39 6.60 -7.23
CA THR A 117 -12.44 6.72 -8.25
C THR A 117 -11.96 6.19 -9.60
N ASP A 118 -10.70 6.48 -9.96
CA ASP A 118 -10.14 6.11 -11.25
C ASP A 118 -9.69 4.65 -11.32
N ARG A 119 -9.67 3.95 -10.18
CA ARG A 119 -9.32 2.53 -10.21
C ARG A 119 -10.39 1.78 -11.00
N PRO A 120 -9.97 0.87 -11.89
CA PRO A 120 -10.93 0.01 -12.56
C PRO A 120 -11.63 -0.78 -11.48
N ASP A 121 -12.92 -0.80 -11.52
CA ASP A 121 -13.73 -1.61 -10.66
C ASP A 121 -13.39 -3.03 -10.90
N GLY A 122 -12.82 -3.52 -10.05
CA GLY A 122 -12.48 -4.80 -9.97
C GLY A 122 -12.49 -5.49 -10.69
N PRO A 123 -12.27 -6.20 -10.99
CA PRO A 123 -12.64 -7.32 -11.54
C PRO A 123 -12.74 -7.94 -10.47
#